data_e750937c13325b955e36e3fc0002b141
#
_entry.id   e750937c13325b955e36e3fc0002b141
#
_cell.length_a   1.000
_cell.length_b   1.000
_cell.length_c   1.000
_cell.angle_alpha   90.00
_cell.angle_beta   90.00
_cell.angle_gamma   90.00
#
_symmetry.space_group_name_H-M   'P 1'
#
loop_
_entity.id
_entity.type
_entity.pdbx_description
1 polymer ?
#
loop_
_entity_poly.entity_id
_entity_poly.type
_entity_poly.pdbx_seq_one_letter_code
_entity_poly.pdbx_strand_id
1 'polypeptide(L)'
;GAKEVKSYNELCEKNLDALFLCVTNTPIAISIAEKVCSLLKDNTLIVDITTHNQNGSIKMEQIFAKQKISYVECPVMGGPVQAEEGICGGIVGASNDNFKKAEVYLKTFCKDYFHFGEVGKGAKSKLLNNFLSLSTATTL
;
A
#
# COMPACT_ATOMS: atom_id res chain seq x y z
N GLY A 1 -6.06 -19.03 10.52
CA GLY A 1 -6.67 -18.38 9.35
C GLY A 1 -7.15 -16.97 9.66
N ALA A 2 -7.43 -16.17 8.63
CA ALA A 2 -7.96 -14.82 8.78
C ALA A 2 -9.37 -14.86 9.39
N LYS A 3 -9.70 -13.83 10.17
CA LYS A 3 -11.06 -13.62 10.70
C LYS A 3 -11.70 -12.46 9.97
N GLU A 4 -12.90 -12.68 9.48
CA GLU A 4 -13.73 -11.60 8.93
C GLU A 4 -14.22 -10.69 10.04
N VAL A 5 -14.27 -9.38 9.78
CA VAL A 5 -14.86 -8.36 10.63
C VAL A 5 -15.95 -7.62 9.86
N LYS A 6 -16.98 -7.15 10.55
CA LYS A 6 -18.17 -6.55 9.92
C LYS A 6 -18.14 -5.03 9.85
N SER A 7 -17.17 -4.40 10.50
CA SER A 7 -17.07 -2.94 10.53
C SER A 7 -15.63 -2.46 10.72
N TYR A 8 -15.37 -1.20 10.36
CA TYR A 8 -14.07 -0.56 10.63
C TYR A 8 -13.80 -0.41 12.12
N ASN A 9 -14.83 -0.17 12.95
CA ASN A 9 -14.69 -0.11 14.40
C ASN A 9 -14.16 -1.42 14.95
N GLU A 10 -14.80 -2.55 14.60
CA GLU A 10 -14.37 -3.89 15.01
C GLU A 10 -12.94 -4.21 14.56
N LEU A 11 -12.55 -3.76 13.35
CA LEU A 11 -11.19 -3.91 12.84
C LEU A 11 -10.18 -3.13 13.68
N CYS A 12 -10.47 -1.86 13.94
CA CYS A 12 -9.52 -0.93 14.58
C CYS A 12 -9.42 -1.13 16.10
N GLU A 13 -10.44 -1.71 16.76
CA GLU A 13 -10.40 -2.06 18.18
C GLU A 13 -9.30 -3.08 18.53
N LYS A 14 -8.77 -3.80 17.55
CA LYS A 14 -7.81 -4.90 17.73
C LYS A 14 -6.35 -4.47 17.91
N ASN A 15 -6.05 -3.19 18.12
CA ASN A 15 -4.68 -2.70 18.28
C ASN A 15 -3.75 -3.17 17.14
N LEU A 16 -4.05 -2.75 15.95
CA LEU A 16 -3.30 -3.19 14.77
C LEU A 16 -1.87 -2.61 14.76
N ASP A 17 -0.88 -3.45 14.55
CA ASP A 17 0.49 -3.04 14.25
C ASP A 17 0.58 -2.50 12.81
N ALA A 18 -0.13 -3.15 11.89
CA ALA A 18 -0.23 -2.73 10.50
C ALA A 18 -1.63 -2.95 9.93
N LEU A 19 -2.06 -2.06 9.03
CA LEU A 19 -3.26 -2.19 8.23
C LEU A 19 -2.87 -2.20 6.75
N PHE A 20 -3.24 -3.27 6.05
CA PHE A 20 -3.05 -3.38 4.61
C PHE A 20 -4.29 -2.85 3.88
N LEU A 21 -4.06 -1.99 2.90
CA LEU A 21 -5.09 -1.54 1.98
C LEU A 21 -4.88 -2.21 0.62
N CYS A 22 -5.92 -2.89 0.13
CA CYS A 22 -5.95 -3.53 -1.17
C CYS A 22 -7.34 -3.34 -1.76
N VAL A 23 -7.53 -2.26 -2.51
CA VAL A 23 -8.83 -1.90 -3.07
C VAL A 23 -8.70 -1.52 -4.55
N THR A 24 -9.84 -1.36 -5.21
CA THR A 24 -9.88 -1.25 -6.67
C THR A 24 -9.39 0.08 -7.23
N ASN A 25 -9.49 1.18 -6.47
CA ASN A 25 -9.12 2.50 -6.98
C ASN A 25 -8.89 3.53 -5.86
N THR A 26 -8.28 4.65 -6.24
CA THR A 26 -7.96 5.77 -5.35
C THR A 26 -9.16 6.38 -4.61
N PRO A 27 -10.32 6.67 -5.25
CA PRO A 27 -11.47 7.22 -4.54
C PRO A 27 -11.97 6.33 -3.40
N ILE A 28 -12.02 5.02 -3.62
CA ILE A 28 -12.41 4.06 -2.58
C ILE A 28 -11.37 4.03 -1.46
N ALA A 29 -10.08 4.01 -1.78
CA ALA A 29 -9.01 4.04 -0.77
C ALA A 29 -9.08 5.30 0.10
N ILE A 30 -9.28 6.47 -0.49
CA ILE A 30 -9.45 7.74 0.22
C ILE A 30 -10.68 7.68 1.15
N SER A 31 -11.82 7.20 0.65
CA SER A 31 -13.04 7.07 1.47
C SER A 31 -12.83 6.15 2.68
N ILE A 32 -12.07 5.06 2.52
CA ILE A 32 -11.72 4.16 3.62
C ILE A 32 -10.76 4.85 4.58
N ALA A 33 -9.69 5.48 4.06
CA ALA A 33 -8.70 6.18 4.87
C ALA A 33 -9.33 7.25 5.78
N GLU A 34 -10.25 8.05 5.25
CA GLU A 34 -10.98 9.07 6.02
C GLU A 34 -11.82 8.46 7.15
N LYS A 35 -12.38 7.27 6.96
CA LYS A 35 -13.18 6.56 7.98
C LYS A 35 -12.32 5.90 9.05
N VAL A 36 -11.20 5.27 8.67
CA VAL A 36 -10.39 4.51 9.61
C VAL A 36 -9.35 5.38 10.33
N CYS A 37 -8.95 6.50 9.76
CA CYS A 37 -7.89 7.35 10.27
C CYS A 37 -8.10 7.77 11.74
N SER A 38 -9.34 8.11 12.12
CA SER A 38 -9.68 8.49 13.49
C SER A 38 -9.90 7.32 14.44
N LEU A 39 -9.97 6.10 13.92
CA LEU A 39 -10.19 4.87 14.69
C LEU A 39 -8.88 4.12 14.98
N LEU A 40 -7.85 4.39 14.19
CA LEU A 40 -6.55 3.75 14.34
C LEU A 40 -5.75 4.40 15.47
N LYS A 41 -4.89 3.60 16.09
CA LYS A 41 -3.96 4.09 17.10
C LYS A 41 -2.75 4.76 16.49
N ASP A 42 -2.16 5.68 17.24
CA ASP A 42 -0.84 6.25 16.95
C ASP A 42 0.16 5.10 16.70
N ASN A 43 1.04 5.30 15.72
CA ASN A 43 2.06 4.33 15.30
C ASN A 43 1.55 3.10 14.52
N THR A 44 0.26 2.95 14.23
CA THR A 44 -0.17 1.96 13.23
C THR A 44 0.52 2.24 11.89
N LEU A 45 1.02 1.20 11.23
CA LEU A 45 1.61 1.32 9.91
C LEU A 45 0.55 1.00 8.84
N ILE A 46 0.33 1.91 7.90
CA ILE A 46 -0.48 1.63 6.71
C ILE A 46 0.44 1.12 5.60
N VAL A 47 0.16 -0.07 5.08
CA VAL A 47 0.80 -0.62 3.88
C VAL A 47 -0.25 -0.66 2.77
N ASP A 48 -0.16 0.27 1.84
CA ASP A 48 -1.12 0.42 0.76
C ASP A 48 -0.60 -0.24 -0.51
N ILE A 49 -1.16 -1.39 -0.86
CA ILE A 49 -0.84 -2.15 -2.07
C ILE A 49 -1.75 -1.78 -3.25
N THR A 50 -2.69 -0.86 -3.05
CA THR A 50 -3.54 -0.31 -4.11
C THR A 50 -2.69 0.48 -5.11
N THR A 51 -3.00 0.35 -6.39
CA THR A 51 -2.36 1.16 -7.42
C THR A 51 -3.02 2.54 -7.50
N HIS A 52 -2.27 3.57 -7.16
CA HIS A 52 -2.66 4.97 -7.25
C HIS A 52 -1.92 5.71 -8.37
N ASN A 53 -2.41 6.87 -8.75
CA ASN A 53 -1.56 7.89 -9.35
C ASN A 53 -0.76 8.62 -8.25
N GLN A 54 0.27 9.37 -8.64
CA GLN A 54 1.14 10.07 -7.70
C GLN A 54 0.38 10.96 -6.69
N ASN A 55 -0.57 11.75 -7.18
CA ASN A 55 -1.35 12.66 -6.33
C ASN A 55 -2.26 11.89 -5.35
N GLY A 56 -2.76 10.74 -5.77
CA GLY A 56 -3.55 9.84 -4.92
C GLY A 56 -2.74 9.33 -3.73
N SER A 57 -1.53 8.82 -3.97
CA SER A 57 -0.64 8.36 -2.89
C SER A 57 -0.28 9.50 -1.92
N ILE A 58 0.07 10.68 -2.44
CA ILE A 58 0.35 11.85 -1.60
C ILE A 58 -0.87 12.24 -0.76
N LYS A 59 -2.07 12.19 -1.34
CA LYS A 59 -3.32 12.46 -0.61
C LYS A 59 -3.56 11.46 0.51
N MET A 60 -3.30 10.17 0.27
CA MET A 60 -3.40 9.11 1.27
C MET A 60 -2.45 9.38 2.45
N GLU A 61 -1.19 9.67 2.17
CA GLU A 61 -0.22 10.04 3.20
C GLU A 61 -0.69 11.24 4.03
N GLN A 62 -1.18 12.29 3.40
CA GLN A 62 -1.69 13.50 4.08
C GLN A 62 -2.87 13.21 5.01
N ILE A 63 -3.74 12.26 4.67
CA ILE A 63 -4.87 11.86 5.53
C ILE A 63 -4.34 11.23 6.80
N PHE A 64 -3.45 10.25 6.70
CA PHE A 64 -2.90 9.51 7.83
C PHE A 64 -1.94 10.34 8.69
N ALA A 65 -1.17 11.24 8.06
CA ALA A 65 -0.25 12.12 8.78
C ALA A 65 -0.94 13.05 9.80
N LYS A 66 -2.21 13.41 9.59
CA LYS A 66 -3.00 14.20 10.54
C LYS A 66 -3.15 13.53 11.91
N GLN A 67 -3.10 12.21 11.95
CA GLN A 67 -3.20 11.38 13.16
C GLN A 67 -1.86 10.71 13.52
N LYS A 68 -0.73 11.20 12.97
CA LYS A 68 0.61 10.64 13.19
C LYS A 68 0.73 9.15 12.83
N ILE A 69 -0.10 8.68 11.91
CA ILE A 69 -0.09 7.31 11.40
C ILE A 69 0.91 7.22 10.26
N SER A 70 1.78 6.22 10.29
CA SER A 70 2.79 5.98 9.26
C SER A 70 2.13 5.42 7.99
N TYR A 71 2.53 5.93 6.82
CA TYR A 71 2.01 5.47 5.53
C TYR A 71 3.14 5.02 4.60
N VAL A 72 2.92 3.90 3.92
CA VAL A 72 3.81 3.32 2.91
C VAL A 72 2.96 2.92 1.72
N GLU A 73 3.23 3.46 0.55
CA GLU A 73 2.69 2.92 -0.69
C GLU A 73 3.56 1.76 -1.18
N CYS A 74 2.93 0.68 -1.62
CA CYS A 74 3.60 -0.49 -2.17
C CYS A 74 2.75 -1.14 -3.27
N PRO A 75 2.44 -0.45 -4.37
CA PRO A 75 1.79 -1.13 -5.49
C PRO A 75 2.63 -2.33 -5.93
N VAL A 76 1.96 -3.46 -6.12
CA VAL A 76 2.62 -4.73 -6.42
C VAL A 76 2.67 -5.03 -7.91
N MET A 77 3.70 -5.76 -8.33
CA MET A 77 3.83 -6.38 -9.64
C MET A 77 3.57 -7.88 -9.50
N GLY A 78 2.91 -8.45 -10.48
CA GLY A 78 2.53 -9.85 -10.52
C GLY A 78 1.02 -9.99 -10.70
N GLY A 79 0.58 -11.21 -10.99
CA GLY A 79 -0.81 -11.59 -11.10
C GLY A 79 -1.27 -12.44 -9.91
N PRO A 80 -2.47 -13.04 -10.00
CA PRO A 80 -3.03 -13.87 -8.94
C PRO A 80 -2.10 -15.02 -8.51
N VAL A 81 -1.40 -15.66 -9.46
CA VAL A 81 -0.48 -16.77 -9.18
C VAL A 81 0.68 -16.31 -8.29
N GLN A 82 1.34 -15.20 -8.65
CA GLN A 82 2.44 -14.65 -7.85
C GLN A 82 1.96 -14.18 -6.47
N ALA A 83 0.72 -13.67 -6.37
CA ALA A 83 0.13 -13.29 -5.10
C ALA A 83 -0.15 -14.50 -4.20
N GLU A 84 -0.66 -15.61 -4.76
CA GLU A 84 -0.92 -16.85 -4.04
C GLU A 84 0.37 -17.50 -3.54
N GLU A 85 1.44 -17.44 -4.34
CA GLU A 85 2.75 -17.95 -3.99
C GLU A 85 3.56 -17.02 -3.06
N GLY A 86 3.07 -15.79 -2.80
CA GLY A 86 3.77 -14.81 -1.96
C GLY A 86 5.06 -14.26 -2.61
N ILE A 87 5.11 -14.22 -3.94
CA ILE A 87 6.30 -13.82 -4.71
C ILE A 87 6.06 -12.56 -5.57
N CYS A 88 5.15 -11.69 -5.15
CA CYS A 88 4.95 -10.40 -5.81
C CYS A 88 6.23 -9.56 -5.84
N GLY A 89 6.32 -8.62 -6.77
CA GLY A 89 7.31 -7.56 -6.74
C GLY A 89 6.72 -6.31 -6.08
N GLY A 90 7.41 -5.70 -5.12
CA GLY A 90 6.97 -4.48 -4.44
C GLY A 90 7.63 -3.22 -4.99
N ILE A 91 6.86 -2.19 -5.34
CA ILE A 91 7.35 -0.87 -5.74
C ILE A 91 7.04 0.12 -4.62
N VAL A 92 8.02 0.38 -3.76
CA VAL A 92 7.78 1.09 -2.50
C VAL A 92 8.07 2.58 -2.60
N GLY A 93 7.13 3.40 -2.13
CA GLY A 93 7.32 4.82 -1.85
C GLY A 93 6.98 5.13 -0.39
N ALA A 94 7.95 5.66 0.34
CA ALA A 94 7.83 5.99 1.75
C ALA A 94 9.01 6.83 2.21
N SER A 95 8.92 7.47 3.37
CA SER A 95 10.12 7.94 4.07
C SER A 95 11.02 6.77 4.45
N ASN A 96 12.32 7.01 4.62
CA ASN A 96 13.29 5.97 4.98
C ASN A 96 12.89 5.22 6.27
N ASP A 97 12.36 5.93 7.26
CA ASP A 97 11.96 5.33 8.54
C ASP A 97 10.70 4.44 8.38
N ASN A 98 9.73 4.89 7.61
CA ASN A 98 8.53 4.11 7.34
C ASN A 98 8.85 2.90 6.45
N PHE A 99 9.76 3.03 5.49
CA PHE A 99 10.24 1.90 4.70
C PHE A 99 10.86 0.81 5.59
N LYS A 100 11.76 1.17 6.50
CA LYS A 100 12.36 0.22 7.46
C LYS A 100 11.31 -0.49 8.32
N LYS A 101 10.28 0.24 8.79
CA LYS A 101 9.17 -0.37 9.53
C LYS A 101 8.36 -1.36 8.67
N ALA A 102 8.19 -1.06 7.39
CA ALA A 102 7.43 -1.90 6.48
C ALA A 102 8.16 -3.19 6.06
N GLU A 103 9.49 -3.23 6.09
CA GLU A 103 10.27 -4.36 5.55
C GLU A 103 9.87 -5.72 6.14
N VAL A 104 9.55 -5.78 7.43
CA VAL A 104 9.11 -7.02 8.10
C VAL A 104 7.82 -7.57 7.46
N TYR A 105 6.94 -6.68 7.00
CA TYR A 105 5.70 -7.05 6.34
C TYR A 105 5.91 -7.32 4.85
N LEU A 106 6.71 -6.50 4.16
CA LEU A 106 6.98 -6.66 2.73
C LEU A 106 7.55 -8.04 2.40
N LYS A 107 8.43 -8.56 3.24
CA LYS A 107 9.03 -9.90 3.13
C LYS A 107 8.02 -11.04 3.18
N THR A 108 6.78 -10.80 3.64
CA THR A 108 5.77 -11.85 3.74
C THR A 108 5.01 -12.11 2.44
N PHE A 109 5.01 -11.14 1.50
CA PHE A 109 4.24 -11.24 0.25
C PHE A 109 5.02 -10.78 -0.99
N CYS A 110 6.20 -10.20 -0.82
CA CYS A 110 7.08 -9.82 -1.91
C CYS A 110 8.33 -10.68 -1.92
N LYS A 111 8.67 -11.24 -3.09
CA LYS A 111 9.97 -11.86 -3.34
C LYS A 111 11.06 -10.80 -3.41
N ASP A 112 10.80 -9.75 -4.19
CA ASP A 112 11.68 -8.61 -4.36
C ASP A 112 10.89 -7.32 -4.12
N TYR A 113 11.49 -6.32 -3.49
CA TYR A 113 10.89 -5.01 -3.34
C TYR A 113 11.97 -3.92 -3.38
N PHE A 114 11.61 -2.79 -3.97
CA PHE A 114 12.54 -1.68 -4.19
C PHE A 114 11.95 -0.38 -3.66
N HIS A 115 12.76 0.35 -2.89
CA HIS A 115 12.41 1.66 -2.36
C HIS A 115 12.79 2.74 -3.38
N PHE A 116 11.80 3.41 -3.94
CA PHE A 116 11.97 4.44 -4.96
C PHE A 116 12.06 5.87 -4.39
N GLY A 117 11.99 6.02 -3.08
CA GLY A 117 12.02 7.29 -2.36
C GLY A 117 10.66 7.62 -1.72
N GLU A 118 10.41 8.90 -1.48
CA GLU A 118 9.21 9.38 -0.80
C GLU A 118 7.89 8.95 -1.46
N VAL A 119 6.80 9.03 -0.71
CA VAL A 119 5.44 8.72 -1.19
C VAL A 119 5.13 9.46 -2.49
N GLY A 120 4.48 8.78 -3.41
CA GLY A 120 4.25 9.22 -4.79
C GLY A 120 5.31 8.75 -5.78
N LYS A 121 6.52 8.41 -5.34
CA LYS A 121 7.57 7.87 -6.21
C LYS A 121 7.31 6.41 -6.59
N GLY A 122 6.78 5.60 -5.66
CA GLY A 122 6.35 4.25 -5.93
C GLY A 122 5.21 4.21 -6.96
N ALA A 123 4.17 5.02 -6.77
CA ALA A 123 3.06 5.13 -7.73
C ALA A 123 3.54 5.56 -9.12
N LYS A 124 4.44 6.54 -9.22
CA LYS A 124 5.02 6.97 -10.48
C LYS A 124 5.82 5.86 -11.15
N SER A 125 6.65 5.13 -10.40
CA SER A 125 7.43 4.01 -10.91
C SER A 125 6.53 2.85 -11.36
N LYS A 126 5.45 2.57 -10.63
CA LYS A 126 4.44 1.57 -11.03
C LYS A 126 3.76 1.95 -12.35
N LEU A 127 3.40 3.21 -12.53
CA LEU A 127 2.79 3.69 -13.78
C LEU A 127 3.73 3.49 -14.97
N LEU A 128 5.01 3.84 -14.81
CA LEU A 128 6.03 3.62 -15.83
C LEU A 128 6.22 2.14 -16.15
N ASN A 129 6.30 1.29 -15.13
CA ASN A 129 6.39 -0.16 -15.31
C ASN A 129 5.18 -0.71 -16.10
N ASN A 130 3.96 -0.29 -15.75
CA ASN A 130 2.77 -0.71 -16.46
C ASN A 130 2.77 -0.24 -17.93
N PHE A 131 3.21 1.00 -18.19
CA PHE A 131 3.34 1.52 -19.53
C PHE A 131 4.30 0.66 -20.38
N LEU A 132 5.48 0.36 -19.85
CA LEU A 132 6.47 -0.46 -20.55
C LEU A 132 5.95 -1.88 -20.82
N SER A 133 5.35 -2.52 -19.81
CA SER A 133 4.82 -3.89 -19.94
C SER A 133 3.69 -3.98 -20.96
N LEU A 134 2.75 -3.02 -20.94
CA LEU A 134 1.64 -2.99 -21.88
C LEU A 134 2.13 -2.65 -23.30
N SER A 135 3.04 -1.70 -23.45
CA SER A 135 3.62 -1.35 -24.76
C SER A 135 4.33 -2.54 -25.40
N THR A 136 5.09 -3.30 -24.63
CA THR A 136 5.77 -4.50 -25.11
C THR A 136 4.77 -5.58 -25.53
N ALA A 137 3.73 -5.81 -24.74
CA ALA A 137 2.69 -6.79 -25.03
C ALA A 137 1.85 -6.46 -26.27
N THR A 138 1.74 -5.18 -26.64
CA THR A 138 0.96 -4.73 -27.81
C THR A 138 1.78 -4.63 -29.10
N THR A 139 3.11 -4.73 -29.01
CA THR A 139 4.03 -4.67 -30.18
C THR A 139 4.50 -6.05 -30.66
N LEU A 140 4.11 -7.12 -29.97
CA LEU A 140 4.35 -8.52 -30.34
C LEU A 140 3.07 -9.12 -30.98
#